data_a1454acf75d3b0501e7e795e9ecf1e4f
#
_entry.id   a1454acf75d3b0501e7e795e9ecf1e4f
#
_cell.length_a   1.000
_cell.length_b   1.000
_cell.length_c   1.000
_cell.angle_alpha   90.00
_cell.angle_beta   90.00
_cell.angle_gamma   90.00
#
_symmetry.space_group_name_H-M   'P 1'
#
loop_
_entity.id
_entity.type
_entity.pdbx_description
1 polymer ?
#
loop_
_entity_poly.entity_id
_entity_poly.type
_entity_poly.pdbx_seq_one_letter_code
_entity_poly.pdbx_strand_id
1 'polypeptide(L)'
;HDALPIFVLAGYMRLVGQDLLQAYEGRILNIHPSLLPKFKGLDAIGQALESGDTVTGSTVHYVDSGMDTGEIIEQQQCDIKPDDTKEQLEDRVKHLEYELYPRVIAKIIK
;
A
#
# COMPACT_ATOMS: atom_id res chain seq x y z
N HIS A 1 -17.68 3.35 21.71
CA HIS A 1 -17.09 3.59 21.48
C HIS A 1 -16.74 4.47 20.68
N ASP A 2 -16.57 5.33 20.68
CA ASP A 2 -16.27 6.09 19.95
C ASP A 2 -15.18 6.04 19.43
N ALA A 3 -15.10 5.48 18.64
CA ALA A 3 -13.93 5.29 17.95
C ALA A 3 -13.51 6.47 17.15
N LEU A 4 -12.21 6.71 17.12
CA LEU A 4 -11.65 7.71 16.22
C LEU A 4 -11.88 7.26 14.79
N PRO A 5 -12.03 8.21 13.87
CA PRO A 5 -12.17 7.84 12.46
C PRO A 5 -10.93 7.12 11.95
N ILE A 6 -11.14 6.32 10.91
CA ILE A 6 -10.05 5.66 10.20
C ILE A 6 -9.71 6.53 9.00
N PHE A 7 -8.45 6.89 8.86
CA PHE A 7 -7.97 7.63 7.70
C PHE A 7 -7.43 6.67 6.68
N VAL A 8 -7.82 6.85 5.43
CA VAL A 8 -7.44 5.96 4.33
C VAL A 8 -6.69 6.77 3.30
N LEU A 9 -5.46 6.37 3.03
CA LEU A 9 -4.62 7.01 2.03
C LEU A 9 -4.57 6.11 0.80
N ALA A 10 -4.42 6.72 -0.38
CA ALA A 10 -4.52 5.97 -1.62
C ALA A 10 -3.36 6.27 -2.54
N GLY A 11 -2.35 5.43 -2.49
CA GLY A 11 -1.31 5.41 -3.51
C GLY A 11 -0.28 6.50 -3.45
N TYR A 12 -0.48 7.52 -2.67
CA TYR A 12 0.48 8.58 -2.53
C TYR A 12 0.78 8.77 -1.06
N MET A 13 2.04 8.68 -0.70
CA MET A 13 2.41 8.69 0.69
C MET A 13 3.36 9.84 0.99
N ARG A 14 2.97 10.67 1.91
CA ARG A 14 3.86 11.61 2.56
C ARG A 14 4.09 11.12 3.97
N LEU A 15 5.17 11.55 4.57
CA LEU A 15 5.34 11.31 5.99
C LEU A 15 4.26 12.07 6.73
N VAL A 16 3.52 11.36 7.54
CA VAL A 16 2.44 11.95 8.32
C VAL A 16 3.04 12.64 9.53
N GLY A 17 2.55 13.83 9.85
CA GLY A 17 3.07 14.58 10.99
C GLY A 17 2.88 13.83 12.30
N GLN A 18 3.80 14.06 13.24
CA GLN A 18 3.79 13.36 14.52
C GLN A 18 2.49 13.60 15.30
N ASP A 19 1.97 14.80 15.25
CA ASP A 19 0.74 15.09 16.00
C ASP A 19 -0.41 14.25 15.50
N LEU A 20 -0.52 14.11 14.16
CA LEU A 20 -1.59 13.31 13.58
C LEU A 20 -1.40 11.84 13.90
N LEU A 21 -0.16 11.34 13.81
CA LEU A 21 0.13 9.96 14.12
C LEU A 21 -0.23 9.63 15.57
N GLN A 22 0.13 10.51 16.49
CA GLN A 22 -0.17 10.27 17.90
C GLN A 22 -1.68 10.26 18.17
N ALA A 23 -2.39 11.19 17.52
CA ALA A 23 -3.83 11.31 17.73
C ALA A 23 -4.60 10.11 17.17
N TYR A 24 -4.10 9.51 16.08
CA TYR A 24 -4.83 8.46 15.36
C TYR A 24 -4.02 7.20 15.18
N GLU A 25 -3.17 6.89 16.13
CA GLU A 25 -2.33 5.70 16.07
C GLU A 25 -3.18 4.47 15.85
N GLY A 26 -2.79 3.63 14.87
CA GLY A 26 -3.53 2.44 14.53
C GLY A 26 -4.78 2.70 13.72
N ARG A 27 -4.98 3.94 13.27
CA ARG A 27 -6.19 4.31 12.53
C ARG A 27 -5.91 4.87 11.15
N ILE A 28 -4.66 4.90 10.74
CA ILE A 28 -4.29 5.41 9.43
C ILE A 28 -3.83 4.25 8.58
N LEU A 29 -4.50 4.06 7.45
CA LEU A 29 -4.18 2.99 6.51
C LEU A 29 -3.64 3.57 5.24
N ASN A 30 -2.76 2.83 4.58
CA ASN A 30 -2.27 3.18 3.26
C ASN A 30 -2.17 1.93 2.41
N ILE A 31 -2.27 2.10 1.11
CA ILE A 31 -1.99 1.03 0.19
C ILE A 31 -0.74 1.40 -0.60
N HIS A 32 0.20 0.46 -0.66
CA HIS A 32 1.47 0.67 -1.33
C HIS A 32 1.58 -0.32 -2.50
N PRO A 33 2.01 0.16 -3.68
CA PRO A 33 1.99 -0.68 -4.89
C PRO A 33 3.21 -1.59 -4.99
N SER A 34 3.44 -2.40 -3.98
CA SER A 34 4.44 -3.45 -3.98
C SER A 34 4.09 -4.48 -2.92
N LEU A 35 4.80 -5.58 -2.90
CA LEU A 35 4.70 -6.59 -1.84
C LEU A 35 5.73 -6.23 -0.76
N LEU A 36 5.35 -5.35 0.15
CA LEU A 36 6.25 -4.93 1.21
C LEU A 36 6.79 -6.14 1.99
N PRO A 37 8.02 -6.11 2.42
CA PRO A 37 8.93 -4.96 2.50
C PRO A 37 9.72 -4.66 1.23
N LYS A 38 9.40 -5.31 0.11
CA LYS A 38 10.09 -5.01 -1.15
C LYS A 38 9.63 -3.66 -1.70
N PHE A 39 10.56 -2.94 -2.27
CA PHE A 39 10.30 -1.72 -3.05
C PHE A 39 9.57 -0.66 -2.25
N LYS A 40 10.09 -0.37 -1.06
CA LYS A 40 9.55 0.72 -0.24
C LYS A 40 9.79 2.07 -0.91
N GLY A 41 9.00 3.05 -0.51
CA GLY A 41 9.21 4.42 -0.91
C GLY A 41 8.62 4.72 -2.28
N LEU A 42 9.24 5.69 -2.95
CA LEU A 42 8.73 6.21 -4.21
C LEU A 42 9.05 5.28 -5.37
N ASP A 43 8.19 5.34 -6.39
CA ASP A 43 8.39 4.63 -7.65
C ASP A 43 8.54 3.12 -7.47
N ALA A 44 7.69 2.55 -6.65
CA ALA A 44 7.72 1.11 -6.39
C ALA A 44 7.55 0.29 -7.67
N ILE A 45 6.73 0.77 -8.60
CA ILE A 45 6.53 0.10 -9.88
C ILE A 45 7.83 0.08 -10.69
N GLY A 46 8.52 1.22 -10.76
CA GLY A 46 9.81 1.28 -11.45
C GLY A 46 10.84 0.39 -10.81
N GLN A 47 10.89 0.36 -9.48
CA GLN A 47 11.81 -0.52 -8.76
C GLN A 47 11.54 -1.98 -9.11
N ALA A 48 10.26 -2.37 -9.15
CA ALA A 48 9.89 -3.75 -9.46
C ALA A 48 10.32 -4.13 -10.86
N LEU A 49 10.11 -3.25 -11.84
CA LEU A 49 10.51 -3.52 -13.21
C LEU A 49 12.01 -3.71 -13.33
N GLU A 50 12.78 -2.89 -12.62
CA GLU A 50 14.24 -2.95 -12.70
C GLU A 50 14.83 -4.15 -11.95
N SER A 51 14.07 -4.71 -11.04
CA SER A 51 14.58 -5.78 -10.17
C SER A 51 14.74 -7.11 -10.88
N GLY A 52 13.98 -7.32 -11.97
CA GLY A 52 13.95 -8.63 -12.62
C GLY A 52 13.03 -9.63 -11.95
N ASP A 53 12.30 -9.23 -10.93
CA ASP A 53 11.33 -10.12 -10.28
C ASP A 53 10.18 -10.45 -11.23
N THR A 54 9.53 -11.57 -10.98
CA THR A 54 8.40 -12.00 -11.82
C THR A 54 7.05 -11.70 -11.18
N VAL A 55 7.05 -11.24 -9.94
CA VAL A 55 5.80 -10.87 -9.26
C VAL A 55 6.00 -9.59 -8.48
N THR A 56 4.91 -8.85 -8.33
CA THR A 56 4.79 -7.75 -7.40
C THR A 56 3.35 -7.74 -6.90
N GLY A 57 2.85 -6.62 -6.40
CA GLY A 57 1.49 -6.58 -5.93
C GLY A 57 1.20 -5.31 -5.19
N SER A 58 0.27 -5.40 -4.26
CA SER A 58 -0.10 -4.28 -3.41
C SER A 58 -0.18 -4.72 -1.97
N THR A 59 0.10 -3.81 -1.06
CA THR A 59 0.07 -4.05 0.38
C THR A 59 -0.78 -2.98 1.05
N VAL A 60 -1.73 -3.41 1.86
CA VAL A 60 -2.43 -2.49 2.77
C VAL A 60 -1.78 -2.62 4.14
N HIS A 61 -1.41 -1.50 4.71
CA HIS A 61 -0.70 -1.49 5.98
C HIS A 61 -1.12 -0.29 6.82
N TYR A 62 -0.87 -0.39 8.12
CA TYR A 62 -1.03 0.78 8.98
C TYR A 62 0.14 1.72 8.77
N VAL A 63 -0.14 3.01 8.90
CA VAL A 63 0.89 4.04 8.78
C VAL A 63 1.51 4.28 10.15
N ASP A 64 2.84 4.26 10.21
CA ASP A 64 3.56 4.65 11.42
C ASP A 64 4.53 5.78 11.05
N SER A 65 5.52 6.03 11.89
CA SER A 65 6.44 7.15 11.66
C SER A 65 7.45 6.89 10.55
N GLY A 66 7.57 5.63 10.10
CA GLY A 66 8.49 5.29 9.03
C GLY A 66 7.80 5.26 7.69
N MET A 67 8.59 5.16 6.61
CA MET A 67 8.04 5.06 5.27
C MET A 67 7.78 3.61 4.94
N ASP A 68 6.50 3.25 4.77
CA ASP A 68 6.07 1.90 4.39
C ASP A 68 6.59 0.83 5.35
N THR A 69 6.65 1.16 6.63
CA THR A 69 7.18 0.24 7.65
C THR A 69 6.12 -0.22 8.64
N GLY A 70 4.90 0.29 8.56
CA GLY A 70 3.84 -0.09 9.48
C GLY A 70 3.39 -1.53 9.30
N GLU A 71 2.61 -2.00 10.25
CA GLU A 71 2.13 -3.38 10.25
C GLU A 71 1.32 -3.69 9.00
N ILE A 72 1.63 -4.79 8.34
CA ILE A 72 0.95 -5.23 7.14
C ILE A 72 -0.37 -5.89 7.52
N ILE A 73 -1.45 -5.46 6.88
CA ILE A 73 -2.77 -6.03 7.11
C ILE A 73 -3.07 -7.11 6.09
N GLU A 74 -2.86 -6.81 4.82
CA GLU A 74 -3.16 -7.77 3.75
C GLU A 74 -2.37 -7.38 2.51
N GLN A 75 -2.02 -8.40 1.70
CA GLN A 75 -1.31 -8.21 0.44
C GLN A 75 -1.97 -9.04 -0.65
N GLN A 76 -1.82 -8.57 -1.88
CA GLN A 76 -2.26 -9.36 -3.03
C GLN A 76 -1.24 -9.20 -4.14
N GLN A 77 -0.87 -10.31 -4.77
CA GLN A 77 0.18 -10.28 -5.78
C GLN A 77 -0.38 -10.32 -7.20
N CYS A 78 0.43 -9.88 -8.13
CA CYS A 78 0.18 -10.03 -9.55
C CYS A 78 1.51 -10.29 -10.26
N ASP A 79 1.41 -10.72 -11.52
CA ASP A 79 2.58 -11.03 -12.31
C ASP A 79 3.22 -9.77 -12.87
N ILE A 80 4.54 -9.83 -13.02
CA ILE A 80 5.29 -8.89 -13.85
C ILE A 80 5.63 -9.66 -15.12
N LYS A 81 5.10 -9.20 -16.26
CA LYS A 81 5.34 -9.88 -17.54
C LYS A 81 6.62 -9.36 -18.16
N PRO A 82 7.33 -10.21 -18.94
CA PRO A 82 8.64 -9.80 -19.48
C PRO A 82 8.63 -8.52 -20.30
N ASP A 83 7.52 -8.24 -20.98
CA ASP A 83 7.43 -7.08 -21.86
C ASP A 83 6.64 -5.94 -21.24
N ASP A 84 6.38 -5.97 -19.94
CA ASP A 84 5.61 -4.92 -19.30
C ASP A 84 6.30 -3.57 -19.39
N THR A 85 5.55 -2.58 -19.81
CA THR A 85 5.95 -1.19 -19.61
C THR A 85 5.54 -0.79 -18.20
N LYS A 86 6.11 0.33 -17.73
CA LYS A 86 5.75 0.87 -16.43
C LYS A 86 4.25 1.13 -16.36
N GLU A 87 3.68 1.68 -17.42
CA GLU A 87 2.26 1.98 -17.45
C GLU A 87 1.39 0.73 -17.35
N GLN A 88 1.77 -0.33 -18.07
CA GLN A 88 1.02 -1.58 -18.02
C GLN A 88 1.04 -2.20 -16.64
N LEU A 89 2.18 -2.22 -16.01
CA LEU A 89 2.30 -2.79 -14.67
C LEU A 89 1.54 -1.92 -13.66
N GLU A 90 1.64 -0.61 -13.80
CA GLU A 90 0.93 0.32 -12.95
C GLU A 90 -0.58 0.07 -13.00
N ASP A 91 -1.13 -0.10 -14.20
CA ASP A 91 -2.55 -0.38 -14.37
C ASP A 91 -2.95 -1.69 -13.71
N ARG A 92 -2.11 -2.72 -13.87
CA ARG A 92 -2.40 -4.03 -13.28
C ARG A 92 -2.43 -3.95 -11.77
N VAL A 93 -1.48 -3.24 -11.19
CA VAL A 93 -1.42 -3.08 -9.74
C VAL A 93 -2.59 -2.25 -9.23
N LYS A 94 -2.99 -1.22 -9.98
CA LYS A 94 -4.16 -0.42 -9.61
C LYS A 94 -5.44 -1.24 -9.55
N HIS A 95 -5.60 -2.19 -10.44
CA HIS A 95 -6.76 -3.07 -10.39
C HIS A 95 -6.78 -3.90 -9.11
N LEU A 96 -5.61 -4.32 -8.64
CA LEU A 96 -5.53 -4.98 -7.35
C LEU A 96 -6.01 -4.08 -6.23
N GLU A 97 -5.63 -2.80 -6.29
CA GLU A 97 -6.02 -1.85 -5.25
C GLU A 97 -7.53 -1.69 -5.17
N TYR A 98 -8.19 -1.64 -6.32
CA TYR A 98 -9.64 -1.50 -6.37
C TYR A 98 -10.35 -2.68 -5.70
N GLU A 99 -9.75 -3.84 -5.72
CA GLU A 99 -10.32 -5.03 -5.08
C GLU A 99 -9.89 -5.17 -3.63
N LEU A 100 -8.63 -4.89 -3.37
CA LEU A 100 -8.02 -5.16 -2.07
C LEU A 100 -8.44 -4.15 -1.01
N TYR A 101 -8.40 -2.87 -1.35
CA TYR A 101 -8.60 -1.82 -0.36
C TYR A 101 -10.02 -1.85 0.24
N PRO A 102 -11.08 -1.89 -0.56
CA PRO A 102 -12.43 -1.97 0.02
C PRO A 102 -12.62 -3.21 0.88
N ARG A 103 -12.05 -4.33 0.46
CA ARG A 103 -12.18 -5.57 1.22
C ARG A 103 -11.53 -5.46 2.59
N VAL A 104 -10.36 -4.84 2.64
CA VAL A 104 -9.65 -4.66 3.90
C VAL A 104 -10.39 -3.68 4.80
N ILE A 105 -10.86 -2.57 4.23
CA ILE A 105 -11.60 -1.59 5.00
C ILE A 105 -12.84 -2.23 5.62
N ALA A 106 -13.57 -3.03 4.86
CA ALA A 106 -14.76 -3.70 5.36
C ALA A 106 -14.45 -4.62 6.54
N LYS A 107 -13.28 -5.27 6.52
CA LYS A 107 -12.88 -6.14 7.62
C LYS A 107 -12.59 -5.36 8.90
N ILE A 108 -12.05 -4.16 8.74
CA ILE A 108 -11.58 -3.39 9.89
C ILE A 108 -12.71 -2.65 10.57
N ILE A 109 -13.63 -2.11 9.80
CA ILE A 109 -14.65 -1.23 10.36
C ILE A 109 -15.88 -1.93 10.89
N LYS A 110 -15.96 -3.22 10.75
CA LYS A 110 -17.16 -3.93 11.21
C LYS A 110 -17.32 -3.97 12.73
#